data_4bc93906aed613d81b2ff8df59847d6c
#
_entry.id   4bc93906aed613d81b2ff8df59847d6c
#
_cell.length_a   1.000
_cell.length_b   1.000
_cell.length_c   1.000
_cell.angle_alpha   90.00
_cell.angle_beta   90.00
_cell.angle_gamma   90.00
#
_symmetry.space_group_name_H-M   'P 1'
#
loop_
_entity.id
_entity.type
_entity.pdbx_description
1 polymer ?
#
loop_
_entity_poly.entity_id
_entity_poly.type
_entity_poly.pdbx_seq_one_letter_code
_entity_poly.pdbx_strand_id
1 'polypeptide(L)'
;LVGSEMCIRDRAYLDTHYYGGVKKYQWVTLPLAMHGVVAKKDGSIVEISIGEDAEDPVLYITDLLIHLSGKQLQKKAAEVIEGEMLDILIGSRPLAELPDDSKKDAVKQNVLKILNEKYGIEEEDFLSAELEIVPAGKARDCGLDRSMIAAYGQDDRVCAYTSLAAMLEMEETPKRTGCCLLVDKEEIGSVGATGMQSRFFENSVAELLDGMGCYSELALRRALRNSSMLSSDVSAGYDPAFAEAFEKKNAACLLYTSPSPRDRS
;
A
#
# COMPACT_ATOMS: atom_id res chain seq x y z
N LEU A 1 -6.45 -0.81 -10.35
CA LEU A 1 -7.55 -0.73 -11.33
C LEU A 1 -8.67 -1.61 -10.86
N VAL A 2 -9.75 -1.01 -10.41
CA VAL A 2 -10.98 -1.73 -10.12
C VAL A 2 -11.73 -1.87 -11.43
N GLY A 3 -11.74 -3.06 -12.00
CA GLY A 3 -12.54 -3.37 -13.16
C GLY A 3 -14.03 -3.32 -12.82
N SER A 4 -14.86 -2.89 -13.77
CA SER A 4 -16.29 -2.67 -13.58
C SER A 4 -17.15 -3.95 -13.58
N GLU A 5 -16.54 -5.13 -13.57
CA GLU A 5 -17.30 -6.38 -13.56
C GLU A 5 -17.49 -6.90 -12.14
N MET A 6 -18.53 -6.38 -11.52
CA MET A 6 -19.06 -6.88 -10.28
C MET A 6 -20.24 -7.77 -10.58
N CYS A 7 -20.08 -9.06 -10.56
CA CYS A 7 -21.25 -9.93 -10.58
C CYS A 7 -21.01 -11.36 -10.14
N ILE A 8 -21.79 -11.79 -9.16
CA ILE A 8 -22.41 -13.12 -9.18
C ILE A 8 -23.63 -13.05 -8.28
N ARG A 9 -24.65 -13.79 -8.58
CA ARG A 9 -26.06 -13.72 -8.11
C ARG A 9 -26.27 -13.49 -6.61
N ASP A 10 -25.28 -13.79 -5.76
CA ASP A 10 -25.39 -13.75 -4.30
C ASP A 10 -24.22 -13.03 -3.59
N ARG A 11 -23.27 -12.45 -4.35
CA ARG A 11 -22.10 -11.76 -3.82
C ARG A 11 -21.64 -10.62 -4.73
N ALA A 12 -21.04 -9.62 -4.13
CA ALA A 12 -20.36 -8.55 -4.85
C ALA A 12 -18.86 -8.63 -4.57
N TYR A 13 -18.07 -8.57 -5.64
CA TYR A 13 -16.62 -8.55 -5.59
C TYR A 13 -16.10 -7.28 -6.26
N LEU A 14 -14.91 -6.84 -5.85
CA LEU A 14 -14.09 -5.91 -6.61
C LEU A 14 -12.94 -6.68 -7.23
N ASP A 15 -12.83 -6.59 -8.54
CA ASP A 15 -11.67 -7.10 -9.26
C ASP A 15 -10.45 -6.29 -8.86
N THR A 16 -9.32 -6.97 -8.64
CA THR A 16 -8.08 -6.33 -8.25
C THR A 16 -6.96 -6.66 -9.21
N HIS A 17 -5.94 -5.82 -9.18
CA HIS A 17 -4.67 -6.09 -9.82
C HIS A 17 -3.56 -5.91 -8.80
N TYR A 18 -2.80 -6.97 -8.51
CA TYR A 18 -1.62 -6.88 -7.65
C TYR A 18 -0.42 -6.32 -8.40
N TYR A 19 0.47 -5.65 -7.70
CA TYR A 19 1.74 -5.22 -8.24
C TYR A 19 2.89 -5.53 -7.26
N GLY A 20 4.14 -5.55 -7.78
CA GLY A 20 5.31 -5.94 -7.01
C GLY A 20 5.42 -7.45 -6.76
N GLY A 21 6.34 -7.84 -5.92
CA GLY A 21 6.63 -9.23 -5.57
C GLY A 21 5.80 -9.71 -4.39
N VAL A 22 4.61 -10.27 -4.63
CA VAL A 22 3.73 -10.78 -3.56
C VAL A 22 3.65 -12.30 -3.53
N LYS A 23 3.62 -12.88 -2.35
CA LYS A 23 3.22 -14.27 -2.13
C LYS A 23 1.70 -14.32 -2.04
N LYS A 24 1.01 -14.50 -3.17
CA LYS A 24 -0.45 -14.42 -3.29
C LYS A 24 -1.21 -15.25 -2.26
N TYR A 25 -0.70 -16.43 -1.91
CA TYR A 25 -1.33 -17.30 -0.92
C TYR A 25 -1.37 -16.73 0.50
N GLN A 26 -0.60 -15.69 0.80
CA GLN A 26 -0.65 -15.00 2.10
C GLN A 26 -1.81 -14.01 2.21
N TRP A 27 -2.44 -13.64 1.09
CA TRP A 27 -3.49 -12.62 1.02
C TRP A 27 -4.89 -13.19 1.18
N VAL A 28 -5.08 -14.47 0.90
CA VAL A 28 -6.39 -15.13 1.08
C VAL A 28 -6.68 -15.35 2.56
N THR A 29 -7.95 -15.25 2.93
CA THR A 29 -8.46 -15.44 4.31
C THR A 29 -7.93 -14.47 5.37
N LEU A 30 -7.21 -13.42 4.98
CA LEU A 30 -6.83 -12.33 5.87
C LEU A 30 -7.95 -11.30 5.95
N PRO A 31 -8.17 -10.67 7.12
CA PRO A 31 -8.91 -9.41 7.18
C PRO A 31 -8.17 -8.34 6.38
N LEU A 32 -8.87 -7.69 5.48
CA LEU A 32 -8.33 -6.67 4.59
C LEU A 32 -9.03 -5.32 4.80
N ALA A 33 -8.28 -4.26 4.62
CA ALA A 33 -8.70 -2.87 4.61
C ALA A 33 -8.59 -2.29 3.20
N MET A 34 -9.35 -1.23 2.94
CA MET A 34 -9.32 -0.48 1.69
C MET A 34 -8.98 0.98 1.97
N HIS A 35 -7.99 1.49 1.27
CA HIS A 35 -7.56 2.88 1.34
C HIS A 35 -7.47 3.49 -0.04
N GLY A 36 -7.60 4.80 -0.13
CA GLY A 36 -7.33 5.52 -1.35
C GLY A 36 -8.21 6.73 -1.55
N VAL A 37 -8.29 7.16 -2.79
CA VAL A 37 -9.02 8.36 -3.18
C VAL A 37 -9.88 8.11 -4.41
N VAL A 38 -10.96 8.84 -4.49
CA VAL A 38 -11.85 8.88 -5.66
C VAL A 38 -11.97 10.33 -6.11
N ALA A 39 -11.53 10.63 -7.33
CA ALA A 39 -11.68 11.93 -7.95
C ALA A 39 -13.03 11.99 -8.68
N LYS A 40 -13.97 12.81 -8.20
CA LYS A 40 -15.31 12.92 -8.76
C LYS A 40 -15.36 13.84 -9.97
N LYS A 41 -16.42 13.73 -10.78
CA LYS A 41 -16.62 14.55 -11.98
C LYS A 41 -16.68 16.07 -11.71
N ASP A 42 -17.10 16.47 -10.52
CA ASP A 42 -17.14 17.88 -10.10
C ASP A 42 -15.79 18.43 -9.63
N GLY A 43 -14.73 17.61 -9.68
CA GLY A 43 -13.39 17.96 -9.23
C GLY A 43 -13.16 17.76 -7.73
N SER A 44 -14.16 17.35 -6.97
CA SER A 44 -13.97 16.99 -5.56
C SER A 44 -13.23 15.65 -5.42
N ILE A 45 -12.49 15.51 -4.33
CA ILE A 45 -11.77 14.29 -3.98
C ILE A 45 -12.38 13.73 -2.71
N VAL A 46 -12.69 12.44 -2.74
CA VAL A 46 -13.21 11.69 -1.60
C VAL A 46 -12.14 10.70 -1.14
N GLU A 47 -11.75 10.78 0.11
CA GLU A 47 -10.86 9.81 0.75
C GLU A 47 -11.66 8.60 1.23
N ILE A 48 -11.15 7.40 0.95
CA ILE A 48 -11.71 6.13 1.38
C ILE A 48 -10.78 5.50 2.41
N SER A 49 -11.33 5.14 3.55
CA SER A 49 -10.67 4.32 4.56
C SER A 49 -11.71 3.39 5.18
N ILE A 50 -11.54 2.10 4.97
CA ILE A 50 -12.46 1.05 5.45
C ILE A 50 -11.62 -0.10 5.99
N GLY A 51 -11.91 -0.55 7.22
CA GLY A 51 -11.31 -1.74 7.81
C GLY A 51 -10.22 -1.48 8.85
N GLU A 52 -9.91 -0.22 9.14
CA GLU A 52 -8.88 0.13 10.14
C GLU A 52 -9.45 0.33 11.54
N ASP A 53 -10.63 0.86 11.65
CA ASP A 53 -11.29 1.04 12.94
C ASP A 53 -12.01 -0.23 13.38
N ALA A 54 -12.12 -0.43 14.69
CA ALA A 54 -12.76 -1.61 15.26
C ALA A 54 -14.24 -1.75 14.87
N GLU A 55 -14.90 -0.63 14.55
CA GLU A 55 -16.30 -0.58 14.11
C GLU A 55 -16.46 -0.76 12.60
N ASP A 56 -15.37 -0.68 11.83
CA ASP A 56 -15.41 -0.88 10.39
C ASP A 56 -15.59 -2.36 10.02
N PRO A 57 -16.33 -2.64 8.96
CA PRO A 57 -16.28 -3.98 8.37
C PRO A 57 -14.90 -4.24 7.76
N VAL A 58 -14.42 -5.46 7.81
CA VAL A 58 -13.25 -5.92 7.07
C VAL A 58 -13.65 -6.59 5.78
N LEU A 59 -12.75 -6.59 4.81
CA LEU A 59 -12.91 -7.24 3.51
C LEU A 59 -12.14 -8.56 3.49
N TYR A 60 -12.42 -9.44 2.52
CA TYR A 60 -11.74 -10.74 2.40
C TYR A 60 -11.54 -11.12 0.94
N ILE A 61 -10.41 -11.77 0.68
CA ILE A 61 -10.23 -12.64 -0.48
C ILE A 61 -10.58 -14.05 -0.02
N THR A 62 -11.58 -14.65 -0.64
CA THR A 62 -12.04 -15.99 -0.27
C THR A 62 -11.11 -17.08 -0.79
N ASP A 63 -11.04 -18.22 -0.10
CA ASP A 63 -10.31 -19.40 -0.55
C ASP A 63 -11.15 -20.65 -0.40
N LEU A 64 -10.72 -21.74 -1.04
CA LEU A 64 -11.38 -23.02 -0.95
C LEU A 64 -11.16 -23.68 0.42
N LEU A 65 -12.24 -24.20 0.99
CA LEU A 65 -12.10 -25.04 2.17
C LEU A 65 -11.37 -26.36 1.82
N ILE A 66 -10.73 -26.94 2.81
CA ILE A 66 -9.84 -28.11 2.65
C ILE A 66 -10.48 -29.28 1.86
N HIS A 67 -11.77 -29.52 2.04
CA HIS A 67 -12.48 -30.60 1.38
C HIS A 67 -12.66 -30.39 -0.13
N LEU A 68 -12.57 -29.16 -0.62
CA LEU A 68 -12.69 -28.79 -2.03
C LEU A 68 -11.34 -28.45 -2.69
N SER A 69 -10.27 -28.32 -1.90
CA SER A 69 -8.98 -27.81 -2.36
C SER A 69 -8.02 -28.88 -2.94
N GLY A 70 -8.47 -30.13 -3.15
CA GLY A 70 -7.60 -31.22 -3.54
C GLY A 70 -6.74 -30.96 -4.80
N LYS A 71 -7.28 -30.30 -5.83
CA LYS A 71 -6.52 -29.90 -7.02
C LYS A 71 -5.60 -28.70 -6.76
N GLN A 72 -6.06 -27.75 -5.95
CA GLN A 72 -5.31 -26.57 -5.56
C GLN A 72 -4.04 -26.95 -4.79
N LEU A 73 -4.15 -27.88 -3.83
CA LEU A 73 -3.04 -28.35 -3.01
C LEU A 73 -1.94 -29.11 -3.78
N GLN A 74 -2.21 -29.52 -5.01
CA GLN A 74 -1.22 -30.17 -5.88
C GLN A 74 -0.40 -29.16 -6.71
N LYS A 75 -0.78 -27.89 -6.73
CA LYS A 75 -0.07 -26.82 -7.43
C LYS A 75 1.18 -26.40 -6.63
N LYS A 76 2.15 -25.79 -7.32
CA LYS A 76 3.27 -25.11 -6.66
C LYS A 76 2.77 -23.90 -5.88
N ALA A 77 3.48 -23.51 -4.83
CA ALA A 77 3.09 -22.36 -4.00
C ALA A 77 2.89 -21.06 -4.79
N ALA A 78 3.66 -20.84 -5.84
CA ALA A 78 3.52 -19.67 -6.71
C ALA A 78 2.24 -19.70 -7.58
N GLU A 79 1.62 -20.86 -7.75
CA GLU A 79 0.49 -21.11 -8.63
C GLU A 79 -0.79 -21.47 -7.84
N VAL A 80 -0.67 -21.69 -6.52
CA VAL A 80 -1.78 -22.16 -5.68
C VAL A 80 -2.92 -21.15 -5.64
N ILE A 81 -2.59 -19.86 -5.67
CA ILE A 81 -3.53 -18.75 -5.86
C ILE A 81 -3.13 -18.03 -7.15
N GLU A 82 -4.06 -17.95 -8.08
CA GLU A 82 -3.89 -17.21 -9.34
C GLU A 82 -4.16 -15.71 -9.11
N GLY A 83 -3.52 -14.83 -9.88
CA GLY A 83 -3.66 -13.38 -9.71
C GLY A 83 -5.11 -12.90 -9.87
N GLU A 84 -5.79 -13.47 -10.85
CA GLU A 84 -7.19 -13.20 -11.17
C GLU A 84 -8.18 -13.69 -10.10
N MET A 85 -7.70 -14.44 -9.10
CA MET A 85 -8.52 -14.90 -7.97
C MET A 85 -8.39 -14.00 -6.72
N LEU A 86 -7.63 -12.91 -6.82
CA LEU A 86 -7.46 -11.96 -5.73
C LEU A 86 -8.60 -10.92 -5.65
N ASP A 87 -9.80 -11.32 -6.03
CA ASP A 87 -10.99 -10.48 -5.97
C ASP A 87 -11.51 -10.31 -4.55
N ILE A 88 -11.85 -9.09 -4.22
CA ILE A 88 -12.25 -8.71 -2.86
C ILE A 88 -13.75 -8.88 -2.69
N LEU A 89 -14.15 -9.74 -1.77
CA LEU A 89 -15.55 -9.86 -1.36
C LEU A 89 -15.97 -8.63 -0.54
N ILE A 90 -16.91 -7.85 -1.08
CA ILE A 90 -17.39 -6.60 -0.49
C ILE A 90 -18.84 -6.65 -0.03
N GLY A 91 -19.59 -7.66 -0.38
CA GLY A 91 -20.99 -7.78 0.07
C GLY A 91 -21.68 -9.04 -0.42
N SER A 92 -22.76 -9.41 0.30
CA SER A 92 -23.61 -10.56 -0.04
C SER A 92 -25.10 -10.32 0.25
N ARG A 93 -25.46 -9.14 0.76
CA ARG A 93 -26.88 -8.83 1.05
C ARG A 93 -27.51 -8.15 -0.16
N PRO A 94 -28.59 -8.72 -0.72
CA PRO A 94 -29.30 -8.05 -1.80
C PRO A 94 -30.09 -6.82 -1.30
N LEU A 95 -30.26 -5.84 -2.17
CA LEU A 95 -31.20 -4.74 -1.94
C LEU A 95 -32.64 -5.30 -2.03
N ALA A 96 -33.47 -4.99 -1.03
CA ALA A 96 -34.78 -5.62 -0.86
C ALA A 96 -35.82 -5.19 -1.89
N GLU A 97 -35.73 -3.95 -2.38
CA GLU A 97 -36.74 -3.35 -3.27
C GLU A 97 -36.10 -2.99 -4.62
N LEU A 98 -36.09 -3.94 -5.52
CA LEU A 98 -35.64 -3.75 -6.91
C LEU A 98 -36.71 -4.21 -7.89
N PRO A 99 -36.85 -3.54 -9.05
CA PRO A 99 -37.61 -4.05 -10.18
C PRO A 99 -37.12 -5.43 -10.61
N ASP A 100 -38.02 -6.26 -11.15
CA ASP A 100 -37.69 -7.65 -11.52
C ASP A 100 -36.52 -7.77 -12.48
N ASP A 101 -36.34 -6.84 -13.40
CA ASP A 101 -35.23 -6.84 -14.37
C ASP A 101 -33.85 -6.57 -13.74
N SER A 102 -33.82 -5.97 -12.54
CA SER A 102 -32.58 -5.60 -11.83
C SER A 102 -32.22 -6.56 -10.68
N LYS A 103 -33.02 -7.60 -10.46
CA LYS A 103 -32.81 -8.54 -9.33
C LYS A 103 -31.49 -9.30 -9.39
N LYS A 104 -30.95 -9.53 -10.60
CA LYS A 104 -29.66 -10.21 -10.77
C LYS A 104 -28.46 -9.42 -10.21
N ASP A 105 -28.58 -8.10 -10.09
CA ASP A 105 -27.54 -7.20 -9.62
C ASP A 105 -27.83 -6.65 -8.22
N ALA A 106 -28.79 -7.27 -7.49
CA ALA A 106 -29.31 -6.76 -6.22
C ALA A 106 -28.25 -6.56 -5.14
N VAL A 107 -27.21 -7.41 -5.10
CA VAL A 107 -26.12 -7.28 -4.14
C VAL A 107 -25.21 -6.11 -4.51
N LYS A 108 -24.87 -5.98 -5.79
CA LYS A 108 -24.12 -4.82 -6.32
C LYS A 108 -24.82 -3.52 -6.00
N GLN A 109 -26.14 -3.43 -6.27
CA GLN A 109 -26.92 -2.24 -6.00
C GLN A 109 -26.95 -1.87 -4.53
N ASN A 110 -26.99 -2.85 -3.64
CA ASN A 110 -26.92 -2.59 -2.19
C ASN A 110 -25.54 -2.03 -1.77
N VAL A 111 -24.46 -2.57 -2.31
CA VAL A 111 -23.09 -2.06 -2.05
C VAL A 111 -22.94 -0.64 -2.57
N LEU A 112 -23.37 -0.37 -3.81
CA LEU A 112 -23.34 0.97 -4.40
C LEU A 112 -24.16 1.97 -3.57
N LYS A 113 -25.33 1.56 -3.08
CA LYS A 113 -26.13 2.38 -2.17
C LYS A 113 -25.37 2.73 -0.88
N ILE A 114 -24.72 1.75 -0.25
CA ILE A 114 -23.91 1.98 0.97
C ILE A 114 -22.75 2.96 0.70
N LEU A 115 -22.05 2.79 -0.42
CA LEU A 115 -20.96 3.68 -0.82
C LEU A 115 -21.45 5.09 -1.13
N ASN A 116 -22.60 5.20 -1.79
CA ASN A 116 -23.21 6.50 -2.03
C ASN A 116 -23.66 7.19 -0.74
N GLU A 117 -24.32 6.47 0.17
CA GLU A 117 -24.77 7.03 1.48
C GLU A 117 -23.59 7.47 2.36
N LYS A 118 -22.46 6.72 2.36
CA LYS A 118 -21.31 7.02 3.21
C LYS A 118 -20.35 8.04 2.59
N TYR A 119 -20.11 7.94 1.27
CA TYR A 119 -19.06 8.68 0.59
C TYR A 119 -19.55 9.54 -0.59
N GLY A 120 -20.83 9.45 -0.95
CA GLY A 120 -21.37 10.14 -2.12
C GLY A 120 -20.79 9.65 -3.44
N ILE A 121 -20.35 8.39 -3.53
CA ILE A 121 -19.73 7.77 -4.68
C ILE A 121 -20.77 7.02 -5.50
N GLU A 122 -20.71 7.15 -6.81
CA GLU A 122 -21.50 6.41 -7.78
C GLU A 122 -20.61 5.39 -8.53
N GLU A 123 -21.22 4.46 -9.27
CA GLU A 123 -20.48 3.43 -10.00
C GLU A 123 -19.47 4.03 -11.00
N GLU A 124 -19.82 5.12 -11.66
CA GLU A 124 -18.96 5.77 -12.63
C GLU A 124 -17.70 6.41 -12.01
N ASP A 125 -17.74 6.75 -10.72
CA ASP A 125 -16.61 7.36 -10.01
C ASP A 125 -15.46 6.36 -9.81
N PHE A 126 -15.71 5.04 -9.89
CA PHE A 126 -14.66 4.03 -9.85
C PHE A 126 -13.68 4.11 -11.02
N LEU A 127 -14.05 4.75 -12.13
CA LEU A 127 -13.12 4.97 -13.26
C LEU A 127 -11.96 5.89 -12.92
N SER A 128 -12.13 6.75 -11.92
CA SER A 128 -11.13 7.70 -11.43
C SER A 128 -10.73 7.46 -9.98
N ALA A 129 -10.97 6.25 -9.49
CA ALA A 129 -10.56 5.81 -8.17
C ALA A 129 -9.15 5.20 -8.20
N GLU A 130 -8.35 5.53 -7.21
CA GLU A 130 -7.11 4.84 -6.87
C GLU A 130 -7.29 4.25 -5.47
N LEU A 131 -7.61 2.96 -5.43
CA LEU A 131 -7.92 2.22 -4.20
C LEU A 131 -6.92 1.09 -4.03
N GLU A 132 -6.40 0.97 -2.83
CA GLU A 132 -5.43 -0.06 -2.44
C GLU A 132 -6.03 -0.96 -1.36
N ILE A 133 -5.80 -2.26 -1.50
CA ILE A 133 -6.22 -3.27 -0.54
C ILE A 133 -5.00 -3.75 0.22
N VAL A 134 -5.07 -3.65 1.53
CA VAL A 134 -3.97 -3.99 2.44
C VAL A 134 -4.48 -4.84 3.61
N PRO A 135 -3.62 -5.62 4.30
CA PRO A 135 -4.03 -6.30 5.52
C PRO A 135 -4.56 -5.32 6.56
N ALA A 136 -5.75 -5.60 7.10
CA ALA A 136 -6.38 -4.80 8.14
C ALA A 136 -5.73 -5.05 9.50
N GLY A 137 -5.67 -4.01 10.29
CA GLY A 137 -5.27 -4.10 11.69
C GLY A 137 -4.10 -3.21 12.07
N LYS A 138 -4.16 -2.76 13.32
CA LYS A 138 -3.16 -1.85 13.90
C LYS A 138 -1.87 -2.59 14.25
N ALA A 139 -0.75 -1.87 14.24
CA ALA A 139 0.50 -2.36 14.78
C ALA A 139 0.34 -2.84 16.24
N ARG A 140 1.01 -3.93 16.58
CA ARG A 140 0.96 -4.54 17.92
C ARG A 140 2.35 -4.97 18.36
N ASP A 141 2.55 -5.00 19.67
CA ASP A 141 3.70 -5.68 20.26
C ASP A 141 3.73 -7.15 19.83
N CYS A 142 4.89 -7.63 19.45
CA CYS A 142 5.15 -9.00 19.04
C CYS A 142 6.16 -9.67 19.97
N GLY A 143 5.92 -10.94 20.27
CA GLY A 143 6.66 -11.69 21.28
C GLY A 143 6.08 -11.52 22.69
N LEU A 144 6.28 -12.51 23.55
CA LEU A 144 5.81 -12.44 24.94
C LEU A 144 6.52 -11.33 25.73
N ASP A 145 7.74 -11.00 25.36
CA ASP A 145 8.58 -9.95 25.92
C ASP A 145 8.34 -8.57 25.27
N ARG A 146 7.43 -8.51 24.26
CA ARG A 146 7.10 -7.28 23.52
C ARG A 146 8.30 -6.58 22.87
N SER A 147 9.31 -7.35 22.47
CA SER A 147 10.57 -6.81 21.94
C SER A 147 10.49 -6.41 20.46
N MET A 148 9.42 -6.75 19.78
CA MET A 148 9.22 -6.45 18.36
C MET A 148 7.85 -5.82 18.13
N ILE A 149 7.65 -5.27 16.93
CA ILE A 149 6.37 -4.74 16.47
C ILE A 149 5.93 -5.54 15.25
N ALA A 150 4.74 -6.15 15.33
CA ALA A 150 4.08 -6.76 14.19
C ALA A 150 3.16 -5.74 13.54
N ALA A 151 3.42 -5.41 12.30
CA ALA A 151 2.61 -4.51 11.49
C ALA A 151 2.78 -4.83 10.01
N TYR A 152 1.77 -4.50 9.22
CA TYR A 152 1.88 -4.46 7.77
C TYR A 152 2.69 -3.23 7.34
N GLY A 153 3.48 -3.35 6.28
CA GLY A 153 4.23 -2.24 5.69
C GLY A 153 5.41 -1.75 6.53
N GLN A 154 6.03 -2.61 7.35
CA GLN A 154 7.31 -2.31 8.02
C GLN A 154 8.41 -1.99 7.01
N ASP A 155 8.40 -2.65 5.88
CA ASP A 155 9.07 -2.26 4.66
C ASP A 155 8.14 -1.33 3.86
N ASP A 156 8.42 -0.02 3.74
CA ASP A 156 9.63 0.67 4.25
C ASP A 156 9.29 1.74 5.31
N ARG A 157 8.19 1.59 6.06
CA ARG A 157 7.74 2.59 7.03
C ARG A 157 8.76 2.84 8.15
N VAL A 158 9.57 1.85 8.50
CA VAL A 158 10.59 2.04 9.53
C VAL A 158 11.68 3.00 9.07
N CYS A 159 12.10 2.93 7.82
CA CYS A 159 13.07 3.87 7.24
C CYS A 159 12.42 5.24 6.96
N ALA A 160 11.19 5.26 6.47
CA ALA A 160 10.43 6.50 6.27
C ALA A 160 10.27 7.28 7.59
N TYR A 161 9.90 6.60 8.67
CA TYR A 161 9.76 7.21 10.00
C TYR A 161 11.08 7.76 10.53
N THR A 162 12.16 6.98 10.47
CA THR A 162 13.47 7.42 10.96
C THR A 162 14.05 8.57 10.16
N SER A 163 13.81 8.59 8.85
CA SER A 163 14.19 9.70 7.97
C SER A 163 13.45 11.00 8.33
N LEU A 164 12.15 10.90 8.58
CA LEU A 164 11.35 12.04 9.02
C LEU A 164 11.78 12.51 10.42
N ALA A 165 11.97 11.59 11.36
CA ALA A 165 12.41 11.91 12.72
C ALA A 165 13.75 12.65 12.71
N ALA A 166 14.72 12.18 11.92
CA ALA A 166 16.00 12.86 11.76
C ALA A 166 15.89 14.31 11.25
N MET A 167 14.90 14.58 10.38
CA MET A 167 14.62 15.95 9.92
C MET A 167 14.01 16.82 11.02
N LEU A 168 13.08 16.27 11.79
CA LEU A 168 12.37 17.00 12.85
C LEU A 168 13.25 17.27 14.09
N GLU A 169 14.23 16.41 14.35
CA GLU A 169 15.14 16.49 15.50
C GLU A 169 16.38 17.37 15.22
N MET A 170 16.48 17.99 14.05
CA MET A 170 17.59 18.92 13.77
C MET A 170 17.49 20.17 14.65
N GLU A 171 18.44 20.33 15.57
CA GLU A 171 18.50 21.48 16.48
C GLU A 171 19.10 22.74 15.82
N GLU A 172 20.03 22.55 14.87
CA GLU A 172 20.71 23.64 14.20
C GLU A 172 20.16 23.88 12.80
N THR A 173 20.11 25.13 12.37
CA THR A 173 19.78 25.47 10.98
C THR A 173 20.86 24.93 10.04
N PRO A 174 20.52 24.01 9.15
CA PRO A 174 21.51 23.42 8.25
C PRO A 174 22.03 24.44 7.24
N LYS A 175 23.29 24.31 6.84
CA LYS A 175 23.91 25.17 5.81
C LYS A 175 23.28 25.01 4.41
N ARG A 176 22.61 23.90 4.18
CA ARG A 176 21.87 23.58 2.94
C ARG A 176 20.45 23.23 3.31
N THR A 177 19.53 23.43 2.38
CA THR A 177 18.15 23.00 2.55
C THR A 177 18.10 21.49 2.78
N GLY A 178 17.56 21.08 3.93
CA GLY A 178 17.20 19.70 4.20
C GLY A 178 15.85 19.39 3.56
N CYS A 179 15.71 18.19 3.01
CA CYS A 179 14.44 17.69 2.46
C CYS A 179 14.28 16.21 2.82
N CYS A 180 13.18 15.86 3.45
CA CYS A 180 12.77 14.48 3.61
C CYS A 180 11.71 14.19 2.54
N LEU A 181 11.99 13.23 1.68
CA LEU A 181 11.13 12.86 0.57
C LEU A 181 10.60 11.44 0.79
N LEU A 182 9.31 11.33 1.01
CA LEU A 182 8.61 10.06 1.17
C LEU A 182 7.86 9.76 -0.14
N VAL A 183 8.18 8.64 -0.75
CA VAL A 183 7.65 8.25 -2.06
C VAL A 183 7.00 6.88 -2.00
N ASP A 184 6.16 6.60 -2.98
CA ASP A 184 5.46 5.34 -3.16
C ASP A 184 5.96 4.61 -4.42
N LYS A 185 5.48 3.37 -4.65
CA LYS A 185 5.72 2.59 -5.87
C LYS A 185 7.18 2.17 -6.10
N GLU A 186 8.02 2.10 -5.06
CA GLU A 186 9.41 1.67 -5.18
C GLU A 186 9.50 0.25 -5.79
N GLU A 187 8.70 -0.68 -5.30
CA GLU A 187 8.67 -2.10 -5.68
C GLU A 187 8.32 -2.38 -7.14
N ILE A 188 7.79 -1.39 -7.85
CA ILE A 188 7.51 -1.47 -9.30
C ILE A 188 8.38 -0.53 -10.13
N GLY A 189 9.51 -0.08 -9.57
CA GLY A 189 10.47 0.80 -10.23
C GLY A 189 10.15 2.28 -10.09
N SER A 190 9.47 2.69 -9.02
CA SER A 190 9.17 4.10 -8.70
C SER A 190 8.34 4.83 -9.75
N VAL A 191 7.53 4.11 -10.53
CA VAL A 191 6.68 4.66 -11.59
C VAL A 191 5.38 5.25 -11.02
N GLY A 192 4.69 6.07 -11.82
CA GLY A 192 3.42 6.68 -11.43
C GLY A 192 3.58 8.07 -10.79
N ALA A 193 2.45 8.68 -10.44
CA ALA A 193 2.40 10.06 -9.97
C ALA A 193 3.01 10.26 -8.58
N THR A 194 3.03 9.22 -7.76
CA THR A 194 3.53 9.21 -6.37
C THR A 194 4.93 8.62 -6.24
N GLY A 195 5.48 8.04 -7.33
CA GLY A 195 6.81 7.44 -7.35
C GLY A 195 7.93 8.48 -7.55
N MET A 196 9.16 8.06 -7.27
CA MET A 196 10.34 8.93 -7.42
C MET A 196 10.62 9.36 -8.87
N GLN A 197 10.11 8.62 -9.87
CA GLN A 197 10.21 9.00 -11.29
C GLN A 197 9.18 10.08 -11.69
N SER A 198 8.25 10.46 -10.82
CA SER A 198 7.35 11.57 -11.06
C SER A 198 8.09 12.90 -11.11
N ARG A 199 7.46 13.91 -11.67
CA ARG A 199 8.00 15.27 -11.63
C ARG A 199 7.68 16.04 -10.36
N PHE A 200 7.07 15.41 -9.37
CA PHE A 200 6.64 16.07 -8.15
C PHE A 200 7.79 16.77 -7.44
N PHE A 201 8.91 16.07 -7.20
CA PHE A 201 10.07 16.63 -6.50
C PHE A 201 10.72 17.77 -7.31
N GLU A 202 10.93 17.56 -8.62
CA GLU A 202 11.51 18.58 -9.50
C GLU A 202 10.65 19.85 -9.52
N ASN A 203 9.33 19.69 -9.65
CA ASN A 203 8.39 20.80 -9.64
C ASN A 203 8.39 21.52 -8.27
N SER A 204 8.43 20.78 -7.16
CA SER A 204 8.49 21.37 -5.82
C SER A 204 9.76 22.22 -5.63
N VAL A 205 10.90 21.78 -6.15
CA VAL A 205 12.14 22.56 -6.13
C VAL A 205 12.02 23.81 -7.01
N ALA A 206 11.36 23.71 -8.17
CA ALA A 206 11.12 24.83 -9.05
C ALA A 206 10.24 25.91 -8.38
N GLU A 207 9.14 25.50 -7.75
CA GLU A 207 8.25 26.39 -6.99
C GLU A 207 8.98 27.08 -5.81
N LEU A 208 9.84 26.35 -5.10
CA LEU A 208 10.66 26.94 -4.03
C LEU A 208 11.62 28.01 -4.59
N LEU A 209 12.28 27.75 -5.70
CA LEU A 209 13.17 28.71 -6.36
C LEU A 209 12.40 29.94 -6.86
N ASP A 210 11.19 29.77 -7.36
CA ASP A 210 10.32 30.89 -7.79
C ASP A 210 9.90 31.72 -6.60
N GLY A 211 9.42 31.10 -5.52
CA GLY A 211 9.08 31.80 -4.27
C GLY A 211 10.26 32.55 -3.66
N MET A 212 11.50 32.14 -3.92
CA MET A 212 12.72 32.86 -3.53
C MET A 212 13.12 33.95 -4.55
N GLY A 213 12.41 34.11 -5.65
CA GLY A 213 12.73 35.09 -6.71
C GLY A 213 13.97 34.77 -7.53
N CYS A 214 14.40 33.48 -7.56
CA CYS A 214 15.63 33.06 -8.25
C CYS A 214 15.41 31.88 -9.22
N TYR A 215 14.19 31.62 -9.62
CA TYR A 215 13.89 30.55 -10.57
C TYR A 215 14.49 30.82 -11.97
N SER A 216 15.10 29.82 -12.51
CA SER A 216 15.34 29.60 -13.93
C SER A 216 15.61 28.13 -14.18
N GLU A 217 15.41 27.65 -15.40
CA GLU A 217 15.76 26.28 -15.79
C GLU A 217 17.21 25.91 -15.38
N LEU A 218 18.15 26.86 -15.53
CA LEU A 218 19.53 26.63 -15.16
C LEU A 218 19.73 26.60 -13.64
N ALA A 219 18.99 27.44 -12.88
CA ALA A 219 19.03 27.43 -11.42
C ALA A 219 18.48 26.10 -10.86
N LEU A 220 17.37 25.61 -11.39
CA LEU A 220 16.80 24.31 -11.03
C LEU A 220 17.80 23.17 -11.26
N ARG A 221 18.37 23.09 -12.46
CA ARG A 221 19.36 22.05 -12.81
C ARG A 221 20.61 22.13 -11.92
N ARG A 222 21.06 23.32 -11.58
CA ARG A 222 22.18 23.52 -10.65
C ARG A 222 21.83 23.10 -9.22
N ALA A 223 20.64 23.42 -8.76
CA ALA A 223 20.16 23.00 -7.43
C ALA A 223 20.16 21.48 -7.32
N LEU A 224 19.54 20.78 -8.27
CA LEU A 224 19.50 19.31 -8.30
C LEU A 224 20.91 18.70 -8.43
N ARG A 225 21.75 19.21 -9.32
CA ARG A 225 23.14 18.73 -9.49
C ARG A 225 23.97 18.88 -8.22
N ASN A 226 23.76 19.95 -7.46
CA ASN A 226 24.53 20.26 -6.25
C ASN A 226 23.91 19.61 -5.00
N SER A 227 22.80 18.90 -5.13
CA SER A 227 22.18 18.15 -4.06
C SER A 227 22.90 16.82 -3.82
N SER A 228 22.78 16.31 -2.60
CA SER A 228 23.17 14.96 -2.22
C SER A 228 21.96 14.26 -1.67
N MET A 229 21.80 12.99 -2.00
CA MET A 229 20.67 12.17 -1.56
C MET A 229 21.20 10.99 -0.74
N LEU A 230 20.50 10.70 0.36
CA LEU A 230 20.59 9.44 1.05
C LEU A 230 19.34 8.66 0.69
N SER A 231 19.49 7.47 0.15
CA SER A 231 18.40 6.52 -0.06
C SER A 231 18.36 5.59 1.14
N SER A 232 17.23 5.51 1.77
CA SER A 232 17.01 4.70 2.96
C SER A 232 16.01 3.60 2.63
N ASP A 233 16.39 2.37 2.94
CA ASP A 233 15.61 1.18 2.69
C ASP A 233 15.93 0.13 3.76
N VAL A 234 15.03 -0.84 3.95
CA VAL A 234 15.20 -1.90 4.94
C VAL A 234 16.04 -3.05 4.40
N SER A 235 16.64 -3.79 5.30
CA SER A 235 17.23 -5.09 5.00
C SER A 235 16.62 -6.18 5.88
N ALA A 236 16.52 -7.40 5.33
CA ALA A 236 15.99 -8.53 6.07
C ALA A 236 16.84 -8.83 7.31
N GLY A 237 16.20 -8.88 8.48
CA GLY A 237 16.83 -9.35 9.70
C GLY A 237 17.14 -10.85 9.64
N TYR A 238 18.26 -11.26 10.19
CA TYR A 238 18.63 -12.68 10.24
C TYR A 238 17.59 -13.48 11.04
N ASP A 239 17.01 -14.49 10.40
CA ASP A 239 16.09 -15.44 11.01
C ASP A 239 16.76 -16.82 11.15
N PRO A 240 16.96 -17.31 12.38
CA PRO A 240 17.53 -18.63 12.60
C PRO A 240 16.72 -19.78 11.99
N ALA A 241 15.40 -19.62 11.82
CA ALA A 241 14.54 -20.63 11.21
C ALA A 241 14.78 -20.79 9.70
N PHE A 242 15.38 -19.79 9.08
CA PHE A 242 15.72 -19.74 7.64
C PHE A 242 17.19 -19.40 7.41
N ALA A 243 18.07 -19.89 8.29
CA ALA A 243 19.48 -19.53 8.32
C ALA A 243 20.23 -19.69 6.97
N GLU A 244 19.80 -20.65 6.15
CA GLU A 244 20.36 -20.90 4.82
C GLU A 244 20.02 -19.84 3.78
N ALA A 245 19.00 -19.04 4.03
CA ALA A 245 18.61 -17.94 3.13
C ALA A 245 19.43 -16.67 3.32
N PHE A 246 20.28 -16.62 4.37
CA PHE A 246 21.02 -15.42 4.75
C PHE A 246 22.52 -15.56 4.64
N GLU A 247 23.20 -14.51 4.20
CA GLU A 247 24.65 -14.36 4.39
C GLU A 247 24.91 -13.81 5.82
N LYS A 248 25.26 -14.71 6.73
CA LYS A 248 25.39 -14.44 8.18
C LYS A 248 26.29 -13.26 8.54
N LYS A 249 27.29 -12.96 7.71
CA LYS A 249 28.25 -11.88 7.98
C LYS A 249 27.70 -10.50 7.63
N ASN A 250 26.64 -10.45 6.80
CA ASN A 250 26.09 -9.21 6.26
C ASN A 250 24.63 -8.99 6.65
N ALA A 251 23.95 -10.00 7.20
CA ALA A 251 22.56 -9.86 7.66
C ALA A 251 22.49 -9.08 8.98
N ALA A 252 21.48 -8.22 9.09
CA ALA A 252 21.15 -7.56 10.33
C ALA A 252 20.75 -8.57 11.41
N CYS A 253 21.21 -8.40 12.64
CA CYS A 253 20.85 -9.25 13.75
C CYS A 253 20.17 -8.41 14.83
N LEU A 254 19.06 -8.90 15.38
CA LEU A 254 18.32 -8.19 16.43
C LEU A 254 19.10 -8.03 17.75
N LEU A 255 20.14 -8.87 17.95
CA LEU A 255 21.02 -8.80 19.13
C LEU A 255 22.23 -7.87 18.93
N TYR A 256 22.66 -7.69 17.68
CA TYR A 256 23.83 -6.90 17.33
C TYR A 256 23.45 -5.99 16.17
N THR A 257 23.78 -4.72 16.27
CA THR A 257 23.69 -3.79 15.14
C THR A 257 24.53 -4.32 13.98
N SER A 258 24.06 -4.14 12.75
CA SER A 258 24.88 -4.40 11.57
C SER A 258 26.18 -3.62 11.68
N PRO A 259 27.35 -4.24 11.47
CA PRO A 259 28.58 -3.50 11.51
C PRO A 259 28.55 -2.40 10.44
N SER A 260 28.68 -1.15 10.89
CA SER A 260 28.85 -0.02 9.98
C SER A 260 30.10 -0.23 9.13
N PRO A 261 30.15 0.23 7.88
CA PRO A 261 31.40 0.26 7.10
C PRO A 261 32.58 0.92 7.84
N ARG A 262 32.30 1.80 8.83
CA ARG A 262 33.29 2.41 9.69
C ARG A 262 33.86 1.46 10.76
N ASP A 263 33.17 0.38 11.10
CA ASP A 263 33.60 -0.59 12.11
C ASP A 263 34.52 -1.67 11.51
N ARG A 264 34.88 -1.55 10.23
CA ARG A 264 35.78 -2.46 9.52
C ARG A 264 37.21 -1.93 9.41
N SER A 265 37.55 -0.84 10.11
CA SER A 265 38.92 -0.30 10.15
C SER A 265 39.77 -0.93 11.25
#